data_7ede7af9a8642b42f98ed8433d032aed
#
_entry.id   7ede7af9a8642b42f98ed8433d032aed
#
_cell.length_a   1.000
_cell.length_b   1.000
_cell.length_c   1.000
_cell.angle_alpha   90.00
_cell.angle_beta   90.00
_cell.angle_gamma   90.00
#
_symmetry.space_group_name_H-M   'P 1'
#
loop_
_entity.id
_entity.type
_entity.pdbx_description
1 polymer ?
#
loop_
_entity_poly.entity_id
_entity_poly.type
_entity_poly.pdbx_seq_one_letter_code
_entity_poly.pdbx_strand_id
1 'polypeptide(L)'
;GIGKAAAVLLSQSGAKVAITGRDKDKLDKTAEETGSLAIHADVSNEDDIKKTYEILMKEFGGLDCLVNNAGIGEFPEVEDLTMEAFQNVYSVNVFGAALMTKHAADIFKKQNYGNIINIASTAALKGFARGTIYSSSKFALRGMNECWQAELRPHNIRVMLVNPSEVTTAFANKERKERDEVANKLTSVEIAHTIKSLLEMDDRGMIPEVTVWATNPWDKK
;
A
#
# COMPACT_ATOMS: atom_id res chain seq x y z
N GLY A 1 3.95 9.39 5.89
CA GLY A 1 2.69 8.74 5.54
C GLY A 1 2.65 7.27 5.91
N ILE A 2 1.61 6.55 5.45
CA ILE A 2 1.30 5.16 5.87
C ILE A 2 2.50 4.23 5.71
N GLY A 3 3.16 4.22 4.56
CA GLY A 3 4.31 3.33 4.32
C GLY A 3 5.47 3.55 5.28
N LYS A 4 5.79 4.81 5.61
CA LYS A 4 6.82 5.12 6.63
C LYS A 4 6.39 4.62 8.01
N ALA A 5 5.16 4.88 8.43
CA ALA A 5 4.66 4.44 9.74
C ALA A 5 4.66 2.90 9.86
N ALA A 6 4.27 2.20 8.79
CA ALA A 6 4.35 0.74 8.74
C ALA A 6 5.80 0.24 8.84
N ALA A 7 6.74 0.86 8.11
CA ALA A 7 8.16 0.51 8.19
C ALA A 7 8.72 0.68 9.61
N VAL A 8 8.42 1.82 10.26
CA VAL A 8 8.82 2.07 11.66
C VAL A 8 8.28 0.97 12.58
N LEU A 9 6.97 0.71 12.55
CA LEU A 9 6.32 -0.21 13.47
C LEU A 9 6.79 -1.66 13.27
N LEU A 10 6.93 -2.09 12.01
CA LEU A 10 7.36 -3.44 11.68
C LEU A 10 8.86 -3.65 12.03
N SER A 11 9.73 -2.67 11.75
CA SER A 11 11.13 -2.74 12.17
C SER A 11 11.27 -2.80 13.69
N GLN A 12 10.52 -1.99 14.43
CA GLN A 12 10.47 -2.04 15.90
C GLN A 12 9.94 -3.38 16.43
N SER A 13 9.15 -4.09 15.63
CA SER A 13 8.65 -5.43 15.95
C SER A 13 9.62 -6.56 15.55
N GLY A 14 10.82 -6.22 15.06
CA GLY A 14 11.89 -7.18 14.73
C GLY A 14 11.88 -7.65 13.27
N ALA A 15 11.03 -7.11 12.41
CA ALA A 15 11.03 -7.45 10.98
C ALA A 15 12.23 -6.80 10.26
N LYS A 16 12.82 -7.52 9.29
CA LYS A 16 13.71 -6.93 8.29
C LYS A 16 12.84 -6.27 7.23
N VAL A 17 12.94 -4.97 7.08
CA VAL A 17 12.07 -4.18 6.19
C VAL A 17 12.87 -3.63 5.01
N ALA A 18 12.38 -3.80 3.80
CA ALA A 18 12.80 -3.06 2.63
C ALA A 18 11.72 -2.03 2.27
N ILE A 19 12.15 -0.81 1.94
CA ILE A 19 11.25 0.26 1.52
C ILE A 19 11.60 0.74 0.12
N THR A 20 10.58 1.04 -0.67
CA THR A 20 10.75 1.59 -2.02
C THR A 20 10.18 3.00 -2.11
N GLY A 21 10.75 3.82 -2.98
CA GLY A 21 10.27 5.17 -3.24
C GLY A 21 11.03 5.85 -4.36
N ARG A 22 10.40 6.88 -4.96
CA ARG A 22 10.95 7.65 -6.08
C ARG A 22 11.82 8.84 -5.63
N ASP A 23 11.53 9.37 -4.47
CA ASP A 23 12.27 10.48 -3.87
C ASP A 23 13.41 9.89 -3.03
N LYS A 24 14.62 9.95 -3.59
CA LYS A 24 15.79 9.32 -3.00
C LYS A 24 16.10 9.87 -1.60
N ASP A 25 16.04 11.19 -1.43
CA ASP A 25 16.43 11.83 -0.16
C ASP A 25 15.45 11.44 0.98
N LYS A 26 14.14 11.45 0.67
CA LYS A 26 13.13 11.00 1.65
C LYS A 26 13.21 9.51 1.93
N LEU A 27 13.55 8.70 0.92
CA LEU A 27 13.72 7.26 1.05
C LEU A 27 14.92 6.95 1.95
N ASP A 28 16.08 7.52 1.66
CA ASP A 28 17.32 7.30 2.42
C ASP A 28 17.16 7.76 3.89
N LYS A 29 16.57 8.93 4.10
CA LYS A 29 16.24 9.40 5.45
C LYS A 29 15.31 8.44 6.20
N THR A 30 14.28 7.92 5.54
CA THR A 30 13.37 6.95 6.17
C THR A 30 14.09 5.65 6.49
N ALA A 31 14.95 5.17 5.59
CA ALA A 31 15.74 3.96 5.79
C ALA A 31 16.70 4.10 6.99
N GLU A 32 17.37 5.25 7.10
CA GLU A 32 18.25 5.56 8.25
C GLU A 32 17.47 5.57 9.58
N GLU A 33 16.30 6.22 9.62
CA GLU A 33 15.44 6.28 10.80
C GLU A 33 14.89 4.92 11.24
N THR A 34 14.70 3.99 10.30
CA THR A 34 14.02 2.70 10.56
C THR A 34 14.96 1.49 10.53
N GLY A 35 16.20 1.67 10.09
CA GLY A 35 17.11 0.55 9.81
C GLY A 35 16.67 -0.30 8.63
N SER A 36 15.84 0.24 7.72
CA SER A 36 15.31 -0.50 6.57
C SER A 36 16.28 -0.47 5.38
N LEU A 37 16.17 -1.46 4.50
CA LEU A 37 16.85 -1.45 3.21
C LEU A 37 16.14 -0.46 2.27
N ALA A 38 16.85 0.58 1.82
CA ALA A 38 16.34 1.53 0.83
C ALA A 38 16.54 0.99 -0.59
N ILE A 39 15.46 0.94 -1.39
CA ILE A 39 15.52 0.57 -2.80
C ILE A 39 14.83 1.67 -3.61
N HIS A 40 15.63 2.48 -4.33
CA HIS A 40 15.08 3.52 -5.19
C HIS A 40 14.38 2.91 -6.39
N ALA A 41 13.06 3.07 -6.47
CA ALA A 41 12.23 2.46 -7.52
C ALA A 41 10.92 3.22 -7.73
N ASP A 42 10.45 3.24 -8.97
CA ASP A 42 9.09 3.62 -9.34
C ASP A 42 8.27 2.36 -9.63
N VAL A 43 7.21 2.12 -8.86
CA VAL A 43 6.33 0.96 -9.07
C VAL A 43 5.54 1.01 -10.37
N SER A 44 5.53 2.14 -11.10
CA SER A 44 4.99 2.24 -12.45
C SER A 44 5.97 1.80 -13.54
N ASN A 45 7.23 1.48 -13.17
CA ASN A 45 8.28 1.01 -14.06
C ASN A 45 8.60 -0.47 -13.81
N GLU A 46 8.40 -1.31 -14.82
CA GLU A 46 8.59 -2.75 -14.69
C GLU A 46 10.05 -3.14 -14.42
N ASP A 47 11.02 -2.42 -14.97
CA ASP A 47 12.44 -2.70 -14.75
C ASP A 47 12.87 -2.34 -13.32
N ASP A 48 12.31 -1.26 -12.75
CA ASP A 48 12.53 -0.91 -11.35
C ASP A 48 11.93 -1.96 -10.41
N ILE A 49 10.77 -2.51 -10.76
CA ILE A 49 10.15 -3.61 -10.02
C ILE A 49 11.06 -4.84 -10.04
N LYS A 50 11.55 -5.28 -11.21
CA LYS A 50 12.47 -6.42 -11.33
C LYS A 50 13.72 -6.23 -10.47
N LYS A 51 14.38 -5.06 -10.60
CA LYS A 51 15.54 -4.71 -9.78
C LYS A 51 15.26 -4.72 -8.29
N THR A 52 14.04 -4.27 -7.88
CA THR A 52 13.62 -4.31 -6.48
C THR A 52 13.68 -5.73 -5.94
N TYR A 53 13.11 -6.69 -6.66
CA TYR A 53 13.12 -8.09 -6.23
C TYR A 53 14.51 -8.73 -6.30
N GLU A 54 15.35 -8.39 -7.29
CA GLU A 54 16.75 -8.85 -7.37
C GLU A 54 17.55 -8.39 -6.14
N ILE A 55 17.45 -7.10 -5.78
CA ILE A 55 18.13 -6.55 -4.60
C ILE A 55 17.58 -7.20 -3.32
N LEU A 56 16.25 -7.30 -3.18
CA LEU A 56 15.62 -7.90 -2.01
C LEU A 56 16.07 -9.35 -1.81
N MET A 57 16.05 -10.16 -2.85
CA MET A 57 16.47 -11.56 -2.76
C MET A 57 17.96 -11.70 -2.46
N LYS A 58 18.80 -10.80 -2.97
CA LYS A 58 20.23 -10.78 -2.66
C LYS A 58 20.50 -10.43 -1.19
N GLU A 59 19.81 -9.42 -0.66
CA GLU A 59 20.06 -8.90 0.69
C GLU A 59 19.34 -9.69 1.79
N PHE A 60 18.14 -10.19 1.53
CA PHE A 60 17.31 -10.89 2.53
C PHE A 60 17.21 -12.41 2.29
N GLY A 61 17.42 -12.87 1.08
CA GLY A 61 17.31 -14.30 0.71
C GLY A 61 15.88 -14.83 0.60
N GLY A 62 14.87 -14.01 0.89
CA GLY A 62 13.45 -14.37 0.85
C GLY A 62 12.53 -13.18 1.08
N LEU A 63 11.24 -13.44 1.06
CA LEU A 63 10.20 -12.44 1.32
C LEU A 63 9.06 -13.12 2.09
N ASP A 64 8.58 -12.50 3.16
CA ASP A 64 7.45 -13.01 3.95
C ASP A 64 6.19 -12.17 3.75
N CYS A 65 6.36 -10.89 3.41
CA CYS A 65 5.25 -9.97 3.24
C CYS A 65 5.53 -8.91 2.18
N LEU A 66 4.56 -8.70 1.28
CA LEU A 66 4.47 -7.54 0.40
C LEU A 66 3.39 -6.60 0.90
N VAL A 67 3.71 -5.32 1.09
CA VAL A 67 2.72 -4.26 1.34
C VAL A 67 2.65 -3.32 0.13
N ASN A 68 1.61 -3.45 -0.68
CA ASN A 68 1.31 -2.54 -1.77
C ASN A 68 0.69 -1.26 -1.21
N ASN A 69 1.55 -0.31 -0.83
CA ASN A 69 1.16 0.98 -0.24
C ASN A 69 1.27 2.14 -1.23
N ALA A 70 2.10 2.04 -2.26
CA ALA A 70 2.26 3.11 -3.22
C ALA A 70 0.91 3.50 -3.85
N GLY A 71 0.64 4.80 -3.90
CA GLY A 71 -0.61 5.30 -4.46
C GLY A 71 -0.60 6.80 -4.66
N ILE A 72 -1.30 7.24 -5.68
CA ILE A 72 -1.54 8.64 -6.00
C ILE A 72 -3.03 8.86 -6.30
N GLY A 73 -3.47 10.11 -6.31
CA GLY A 73 -4.85 10.46 -6.62
C GLY A 73 -4.94 11.72 -7.43
N GLU A 74 -5.86 11.72 -8.39
CA GLU A 74 -6.29 12.89 -9.15
C GLU A 74 -7.81 12.99 -9.07
N PHE A 75 -8.32 14.23 -8.92
CA PHE A 75 -9.71 14.51 -8.57
C PHE A 75 -10.32 15.60 -9.47
N PRO A 76 -10.28 15.44 -10.81
CA PRO A 76 -10.91 16.37 -11.75
C PRO A 76 -12.44 16.27 -11.73
N GLU A 77 -13.12 17.29 -12.23
CA GLU A 77 -14.55 17.18 -12.59
C GLU A 77 -14.71 16.23 -13.79
N VAL A 78 -15.94 15.77 -14.03
CA VAL A 78 -16.21 14.79 -15.12
C VAL A 78 -15.82 15.33 -16.49
N GLU A 79 -16.08 16.60 -16.76
CA GLU A 79 -15.77 17.30 -18.01
C GLU A 79 -14.27 17.51 -18.23
N ASP A 80 -13.45 17.46 -17.16
CA ASP A 80 -12.00 17.64 -17.19
C ASP A 80 -11.21 16.32 -17.20
N LEU A 81 -11.89 15.19 -17.38
CA LEU A 81 -11.25 13.88 -17.43
C LEU A 81 -10.32 13.76 -18.64
N THR A 82 -9.10 13.28 -18.42
CA THR A 82 -8.12 13.02 -19.48
C THR A 82 -7.58 11.59 -19.40
N MET A 83 -7.22 11.04 -20.56
CA MET A 83 -6.55 9.74 -20.62
C MET A 83 -5.22 9.75 -19.85
N GLU A 84 -4.48 10.85 -19.92
CA GLU A 84 -3.22 11.01 -19.19
C GLU A 84 -3.41 10.89 -17.68
N ALA A 85 -4.40 11.55 -17.10
CA ALA A 85 -4.71 11.47 -15.67
C ALA A 85 -5.09 10.04 -15.25
N PHE A 86 -5.88 9.32 -16.07
CA PHE A 86 -6.15 7.90 -15.86
C PHE A 86 -4.87 7.07 -15.89
N GLN A 87 -4.04 7.23 -16.94
CA GLN A 87 -2.79 6.47 -17.08
C GLN A 87 -1.85 6.72 -15.91
N ASN A 88 -1.70 7.96 -15.46
CA ASN A 88 -0.87 8.30 -14.30
C ASN A 88 -1.31 7.57 -13.05
N VAL A 89 -2.59 7.60 -12.71
CA VAL A 89 -3.11 6.98 -11.49
C VAL A 89 -3.11 5.46 -11.60
N TYR A 90 -3.53 4.90 -12.73
CA TYR A 90 -3.61 3.44 -12.91
C TYR A 90 -2.24 2.79 -13.01
N SER A 91 -1.24 3.46 -13.58
CA SER A 91 0.13 2.91 -13.64
C SER A 91 0.70 2.64 -12.25
N VAL A 92 0.38 3.50 -11.25
CA VAL A 92 0.83 3.32 -9.86
C VAL A 92 -0.14 2.42 -9.08
N ASN A 93 -1.44 2.80 -9.03
CA ASN A 93 -2.39 2.19 -8.10
C ASN A 93 -2.83 0.79 -8.51
N VAL A 94 -2.79 0.47 -9.82
CA VAL A 94 -3.32 -0.76 -10.41
C VAL A 94 -2.20 -1.61 -10.98
N PHE A 95 -1.51 -1.12 -12.00
CA PHE A 95 -0.50 -1.91 -12.71
C PHE A 95 0.73 -2.15 -11.82
N GLY A 96 1.19 -1.12 -11.10
CA GLY A 96 2.30 -1.26 -10.16
C GLY A 96 2.01 -2.30 -9.08
N ALA A 97 0.83 -2.21 -8.44
CA ALA A 97 0.42 -3.21 -7.44
C ALA A 97 0.31 -4.62 -8.04
N ALA A 98 -0.21 -4.75 -9.26
CA ALA A 98 -0.31 -6.05 -9.94
C ALA A 98 1.06 -6.65 -10.26
N LEU A 99 1.99 -5.86 -10.77
CA LEU A 99 3.35 -6.32 -11.11
C LEU A 99 4.17 -6.63 -9.85
N MET A 100 4.07 -5.82 -8.81
CA MET A 100 4.68 -6.14 -7.51
C MET A 100 4.13 -7.47 -6.96
N THR A 101 2.82 -7.67 -7.02
CA THR A 101 2.17 -8.92 -6.59
C THR A 101 2.61 -10.12 -7.43
N LYS A 102 2.74 -9.98 -8.74
CA LYS A 102 3.24 -11.04 -9.65
C LYS A 102 4.59 -11.59 -9.18
N HIS A 103 5.56 -10.72 -8.92
CA HIS A 103 6.89 -11.14 -8.48
C HIS A 103 6.89 -11.73 -7.05
N ALA A 104 6.11 -11.15 -6.13
CA ALA A 104 5.95 -11.72 -4.79
C ALA A 104 5.30 -13.11 -4.84
N ALA A 105 4.27 -13.30 -5.66
CA ALA A 105 3.57 -14.57 -5.81
C ALA A 105 4.50 -15.71 -6.28
N ASP A 106 5.44 -15.42 -7.19
CA ASP A 106 6.44 -16.39 -7.64
C ASP A 106 7.35 -16.87 -6.49
N ILE A 107 7.73 -15.97 -5.59
CA ILE A 107 8.52 -16.28 -4.40
C ILE A 107 7.67 -17.07 -3.40
N PHE A 108 6.49 -16.56 -3.07
CA PHE A 108 5.59 -17.15 -2.07
C PHE A 108 5.09 -18.53 -2.47
N LYS A 109 4.79 -18.78 -3.74
CA LYS A 109 4.40 -20.12 -4.23
C LYS A 109 5.53 -21.14 -4.01
N LYS A 110 6.79 -20.75 -4.21
CA LYS A 110 7.96 -21.62 -3.95
C LYS A 110 8.17 -21.89 -2.45
N GLN A 111 7.89 -20.87 -1.62
CA GLN A 111 7.97 -20.98 -0.17
C GLN A 111 6.76 -21.73 0.44
N ASN A 112 5.65 -21.85 -0.30
CA ASN A 112 4.33 -22.29 0.18
C ASN A 112 3.86 -21.47 1.41
N TYR A 113 4.18 -20.19 1.42
CA TYR A 113 3.88 -19.22 2.48
C TYR A 113 4.08 -17.81 1.97
N GLY A 114 3.27 -16.88 2.43
CA GLY A 114 3.46 -15.46 2.17
C GLY A 114 2.25 -14.61 2.54
N ASN A 115 2.46 -13.30 2.61
CA ASN A 115 1.43 -12.33 2.92
C ASN A 115 1.46 -11.18 1.91
N ILE A 116 0.30 -10.80 1.40
CA ILE A 116 0.12 -9.63 0.56
C ILE A 116 -0.90 -8.72 1.23
N ILE A 117 -0.51 -7.49 1.53
CA ILE A 117 -1.40 -6.46 2.08
C ILE A 117 -1.52 -5.34 1.05
N ASN A 118 -2.73 -5.09 0.58
CA ASN A 118 -3.03 -4.03 -0.37
C ASN A 118 -3.68 -2.85 0.36
N ILE A 119 -3.09 -1.66 0.25
CA ILE A 119 -3.65 -0.43 0.82
C ILE A 119 -4.58 0.21 -0.21
N ALA A 120 -5.87 -0.05 -0.05
CA ALA A 120 -6.90 0.55 -0.88
C ALA A 120 -7.39 1.90 -0.30
N SER A 121 -8.67 2.01 -0.03
CA SER A 121 -9.34 3.18 0.57
C SER A 121 -10.81 2.86 0.75
N THR A 122 -11.54 3.59 1.59
CA THR A 122 -13.02 3.63 1.55
C THR A 122 -13.56 4.02 0.17
N ALA A 123 -12.74 4.68 -0.66
CA ALA A 123 -13.01 4.94 -2.08
C ALA A 123 -13.11 3.68 -2.94
N ALA A 124 -12.65 2.52 -2.46
CA ALA A 124 -12.84 1.21 -3.09
C ALA A 124 -14.22 0.59 -2.81
N LEU A 125 -14.97 1.18 -1.89
CA LEU A 125 -16.29 0.71 -1.46
C LEU A 125 -17.43 1.60 -1.96
N LYS A 126 -17.13 2.89 -2.14
CA LYS A 126 -18.12 3.89 -2.56
C LYS A 126 -17.45 5.03 -3.32
N GLY A 127 -17.97 5.36 -4.50
CA GLY A 127 -17.56 6.54 -5.25
C GLY A 127 -18.03 7.84 -4.58
N PHE A 128 -17.38 8.95 -4.93
CA PHE A 128 -17.70 10.30 -4.47
C PHE A 128 -17.45 11.32 -5.60
N ALA A 129 -17.99 12.52 -5.47
CA ALA A 129 -17.82 13.58 -6.46
C ALA A 129 -16.32 13.85 -6.71
N ARG A 130 -15.91 13.99 -7.98
CA ARG A 130 -14.54 14.16 -8.45
C ARG A 130 -13.64 12.93 -8.22
N GLY A 131 -14.19 11.82 -7.73
CA GLY A 131 -13.46 10.60 -7.42
C GLY A 131 -13.27 9.65 -8.61
N THR A 132 -13.70 10.01 -9.82
CA THR A 132 -13.78 9.07 -10.96
C THR A 132 -12.49 8.29 -11.19
N ILE A 133 -11.36 8.96 -11.28
CA ILE A 133 -10.06 8.30 -11.55
C ILE A 133 -9.57 7.55 -10.30
N TYR A 134 -9.56 8.21 -9.16
CA TYR A 134 -9.04 7.61 -7.94
C TYR A 134 -9.90 6.45 -7.44
N SER A 135 -11.22 6.67 -7.30
CA SER A 135 -12.13 5.63 -6.83
C SER A 135 -12.07 4.40 -7.75
N SER A 136 -12.19 4.59 -9.06
CA SER A 136 -12.14 3.45 -10.00
C SER A 136 -10.84 2.67 -9.89
N SER A 137 -9.68 3.33 -9.67
CA SER A 137 -8.42 2.64 -9.44
C SER A 137 -8.41 1.82 -8.15
N LYS A 138 -9.07 2.30 -7.09
CA LYS A 138 -9.18 1.58 -5.82
C LYS A 138 -10.20 0.43 -5.87
N PHE A 139 -11.30 0.59 -6.64
CA PHE A 139 -12.19 -0.52 -6.99
C PHE A 139 -11.46 -1.61 -7.80
N ALA A 140 -10.63 -1.21 -8.78
CA ALA A 140 -9.81 -2.16 -9.54
C ALA A 140 -8.86 -2.94 -8.62
N LEU A 141 -8.16 -2.27 -7.71
CA LEU A 141 -7.28 -2.92 -6.73
C LEU A 141 -8.05 -3.89 -5.84
N ARG A 142 -9.27 -3.53 -5.38
CA ARG A 142 -10.14 -4.41 -4.60
C ARG A 142 -10.53 -5.65 -5.40
N GLY A 143 -10.96 -5.49 -6.66
CA GLY A 143 -11.29 -6.62 -7.53
C GLY A 143 -10.09 -7.55 -7.78
N MET A 144 -8.90 -6.99 -8.02
CA MET A 144 -7.67 -7.79 -8.14
C MET A 144 -7.34 -8.53 -6.85
N ASN A 145 -7.52 -7.88 -5.68
CA ASN A 145 -7.29 -8.51 -4.37
C ASN A 145 -8.17 -9.77 -4.19
N GLU A 146 -9.45 -9.72 -4.57
CA GLU A 146 -10.36 -10.87 -4.51
C GLU A 146 -9.89 -12.01 -5.46
N CYS A 147 -9.44 -11.67 -6.67
CA CYS A 147 -8.87 -12.65 -7.60
C CYS A 147 -7.61 -13.32 -7.02
N TRP A 148 -6.70 -12.53 -6.47
CA TRP A 148 -5.46 -13.04 -5.86
C TRP A 148 -5.74 -13.88 -4.61
N GLN A 149 -6.76 -13.53 -3.81
CA GLN A 149 -7.22 -14.40 -2.72
C GLN A 149 -7.61 -15.78 -3.22
N ALA A 150 -8.43 -15.83 -4.27
CA ALA A 150 -8.90 -17.10 -4.83
C ALA A 150 -7.74 -17.93 -5.41
N GLU A 151 -6.80 -17.28 -6.11
CA GLU A 151 -5.68 -17.94 -6.77
C GLU A 151 -4.58 -18.40 -5.81
N LEU A 152 -4.26 -17.62 -4.77
CA LEU A 152 -3.06 -17.81 -3.96
C LEU A 152 -3.32 -18.57 -2.64
N ARG A 153 -4.56 -18.62 -2.14
CA ARG A 153 -4.90 -19.39 -0.92
C ARG A 153 -4.51 -20.86 -0.96
N PRO A 154 -4.62 -21.60 -2.10
CA PRO A 154 -4.15 -22.98 -2.15
C PRO A 154 -2.64 -23.16 -1.89
N HIS A 155 -1.87 -22.07 -1.93
CA HIS A 155 -0.44 -22.02 -1.65
C HIS A 155 -0.12 -21.45 -0.27
N ASN A 156 -1.07 -21.44 0.68
CA ASN A 156 -0.92 -20.86 2.01
C ASN A 156 -0.49 -19.38 1.99
N ILE A 157 -0.90 -18.63 0.97
CA ILE A 157 -0.62 -17.20 0.83
C ILE A 157 -1.86 -16.41 1.24
N ARG A 158 -1.71 -15.52 2.22
CA ARG A 158 -2.77 -14.63 2.68
C ARG A 158 -2.75 -13.34 1.87
N VAL A 159 -3.87 -12.98 1.28
CA VAL A 159 -4.04 -11.71 0.54
C VAL A 159 -5.11 -10.89 1.23
N MET A 160 -4.75 -9.72 1.70
CA MET A 160 -5.57 -8.89 2.59
C MET A 160 -5.69 -7.46 2.05
N LEU A 161 -6.85 -6.86 2.24
CA LEU A 161 -7.13 -5.49 1.81
C LEU A 161 -7.39 -4.60 3.02
N VAL A 162 -6.72 -3.47 3.08
CA VAL A 162 -6.98 -2.43 4.08
C VAL A 162 -7.61 -1.23 3.39
N ASN A 163 -8.77 -0.79 3.87
CA ASN A 163 -9.51 0.36 3.37
C ASN A 163 -9.47 1.51 4.39
N PRO A 164 -8.43 2.36 4.40
CA PRO A 164 -8.43 3.54 5.24
C PRO A 164 -9.52 4.53 4.80
N SER A 165 -10.16 5.19 5.76
CA SER A 165 -10.87 6.44 5.51
C SER A 165 -9.87 7.60 5.38
N GLU A 166 -10.26 8.83 5.62
CA GLU A 166 -9.34 9.96 5.55
C GLU A 166 -8.22 9.86 6.58
N VAL A 167 -6.97 9.86 6.10
CA VAL A 167 -5.74 9.85 6.91
C VAL A 167 -4.98 11.14 6.67
N THR A 168 -4.52 11.81 7.73
CA THR A 168 -3.74 13.04 7.64
C THR A 168 -2.30 12.74 7.19
N THR A 169 -2.09 12.72 5.88
CA THR A 169 -0.78 12.45 5.24
C THR A 169 -0.52 13.44 4.10
N ALA A 170 0.63 13.32 3.45
CA ALA A 170 0.96 14.07 2.23
C ALA A 170 0.16 13.60 0.99
N PHE A 171 -0.74 12.64 1.12
CA PHE A 171 -1.56 12.17 0.00
C PHE A 171 -2.44 13.29 -0.57
N ALA A 172 -2.53 13.35 -1.90
CA ALA A 172 -3.24 14.40 -2.66
C ALA A 172 -2.72 15.84 -2.46
N ASN A 173 -1.60 16.02 -1.76
CA ASN A 173 -0.91 17.31 -1.68
C ASN A 173 0.13 17.40 -2.82
N LYS A 174 0.01 18.41 -3.70
CA LYS A 174 0.92 18.60 -4.85
C LYS A 174 2.38 18.78 -4.41
N GLU A 175 2.61 19.42 -3.28
CA GLU A 175 3.96 19.65 -2.73
C GLU A 175 4.49 18.45 -1.94
N ARG A 176 3.71 17.39 -1.79
CA ARG A 176 4.08 16.22 -0.98
C ARG A 176 4.47 16.57 0.46
N LYS A 177 3.93 17.65 0.98
CA LYS A 177 4.10 18.07 2.37
C LYS A 177 3.06 17.37 3.23
N GLU A 178 3.49 16.78 4.34
CA GLU A 178 2.57 16.17 5.30
C GLU A 178 1.64 17.22 5.87
N ARG A 179 0.39 16.85 6.07
CA ARG A 179 -0.62 17.69 6.71
C ARG A 179 -0.44 17.60 8.23
N ASP A 180 -0.77 18.67 8.93
CA ASP A 180 -0.81 18.64 10.39
C ASP A 180 -1.82 17.59 10.87
N GLU A 181 -1.51 16.95 11.99
CA GLU A 181 -2.43 16.01 12.62
C GLU A 181 -3.67 16.75 13.13
N VAL A 182 -4.82 16.13 12.91
CA VAL A 182 -6.11 16.63 13.38
C VAL A 182 -6.67 15.61 14.35
N ALA A 183 -6.97 16.02 15.56
CA ALA A 183 -7.30 15.13 16.68
C ALA A 183 -8.46 14.16 16.45
N ASN A 184 -9.37 14.48 15.53
CA ASN A 184 -10.53 13.64 15.18
C ASN A 184 -10.38 12.92 13.82
N LYS A 185 -9.19 12.91 13.22
CA LYS A 185 -8.87 12.20 11.98
C LYS A 185 -7.89 11.07 12.26
N LEU A 186 -7.86 10.08 11.37
CA LEU A 186 -6.83 9.05 11.40
C LEU A 186 -5.47 9.65 11.06
N THR A 187 -4.45 9.12 11.72
CA THR A 187 -3.05 9.30 11.34
C THR A 187 -2.54 8.06 10.61
N SER A 188 -1.31 8.09 10.13
CA SER A 188 -0.68 6.92 9.52
C SER A 188 -0.40 5.79 10.52
N VAL A 189 -0.42 6.10 11.83
CA VAL A 189 -0.10 5.15 12.90
C VAL A 189 -1.20 4.09 13.05
N GLU A 190 -2.49 4.48 13.04
CA GLU A 190 -3.61 3.54 13.14
C GLU A 190 -3.61 2.54 11.97
N ILE A 191 -3.21 3.01 10.77
CA ILE A 191 -3.12 2.11 9.62
C ILE A 191 -1.91 1.17 9.75
N ALA A 192 -0.77 1.65 10.26
CA ALA A 192 0.37 0.81 10.55
C ALA A 192 0.05 -0.27 11.59
N HIS A 193 -0.70 0.07 12.66
CA HIS A 193 -1.20 -0.89 13.64
C HIS A 193 -2.14 -1.92 13.00
N THR A 194 -3.02 -1.50 12.09
CA THR A 194 -3.89 -2.43 11.37
C THR A 194 -3.05 -3.43 10.56
N ILE A 195 -2.06 -2.94 9.80
CA ILE A 195 -1.14 -3.80 9.01
C ILE A 195 -0.44 -4.82 9.94
N LYS A 196 0.12 -4.36 11.05
CA LYS A 196 0.79 -5.23 12.02
C LYS A 196 -0.17 -6.29 12.58
N SER A 197 -1.37 -5.91 12.99
CA SER A 197 -2.37 -6.83 13.55
C SER A 197 -2.80 -7.92 12.56
N LEU A 198 -2.88 -7.60 11.26
CA LEU A 198 -3.15 -8.58 10.21
C LEU A 198 -2.01 -9.61 10.10
N LEU A 199 -0.76 -9.18 10.28
CA LEU A 199 0.41 -10.07 10.21
C LEU A 199 0.59 -10.91 11.47
N GLU A 200 0.20 -10.42 12.64
CA GLU A 200 0.29 -11.13 13.92
C GLU A 200 -0.78 -12.22 14.11
N MET A 201 -1.79 -12.25 13.24
CA MET A 201 -2.77 -13.33 13.25
C MET A 201 -2.10 -14.67 12.93
N ASP A 202 -2.50 -15.75 13.61
CA ASP A 202 -2.07 -17.12 13.31
C ASP A 202 -2.33 -17.45 11.82
N ASP A 203 -1.39 -18.12 11.16
CA ASP A 203 -1.43 -18.38 9.71
C ASP A 203 -2.64 -19.22 9.25
N ARG A 204 -3.35 -19.88 10.16
CA ARG A 204 -4.63 -20.56 9.88
C ARG A 204 -5.76 -19.58 9.58
N GLY A 205 -5.62 -18.32 9.99
CA GLY A 205 -6.63 -17.27 9.82
C GLY A 205 -6.18 -16.17 8.86
N MET A 206 -7.17 -15.54 8.24
CA MET A 206 -6.98 -14.36 7.39
C MET A 206 -8.17 -13.44 7.54
N ILE A 207 -7.91 -12.14 7.71
CA ILE A 207 -8.94 -11.11 7.55
C ILE A 207 -8.84 -10.61 6.10
N PRO A 208 -9.77 -11.02 5.21
CA PRO A 208 -9.65 -10.76 3.79
C PRO A 208 -9.77 -9.26 3.43
N GLU A 209 -10.54 -8.53 4.22
CA GLU A 209 -10.75 -7.09 4.04
C GLU A 209 -11.06 -6.43 5.39
N VAL A 210 -10.46 -5.27 5.65
CA VAL A 210 -10.74 -4.45 6.83
C VAL A 210 -10.86 -2.99 6.45
N THR A 211 -11.84 -2.30 7.04
CA THR A 211 -12.04 -0.85 6.86
C THR A 211 -11.76 -0.12 8.16
N VAL A 212 -10.94 0.92 8.09
CA VAL A 212 -10.53 1.72 9.24
C VAL A 212 -11.14 3.12 9.14
N TRP A 213 -11.99 3.47 10.10
CA TRP A 213 -12.65 4.77 10.19
C TRP A 213 -12.17 5.53 11.42
N ALA A 214 -12.08 6.86 11.30
CA ALA A 214 -12.04 7.70 12.49
C ALA A 214 -13.37 7.58 13.26
N THR A 215 -13.30 7.46 14.58
CA THR A 215 -14.48 7.22 15.44
C THR A 215 -15.49 8.35 15.32
N ASN A 216 -15.02 9.60 15.33
CA ASN A 216 -15.87 10.78 15.16
C ASN A 216 -15.11 11.83 14.33
N PRO A 217 -15.19 11.78 12.99
CA PRO A 217 -14.43 12.67 12.11
C PRO A 217 -15.02 14.08 11.99
N TRP A 218 -16.17 14.33 12.60
CA TRP A 218 -16.85 15.61 12.52
C TRP A 218 -16.37 16.56 13.63
N ASP A 219 -16.26 17.84 13.31
CA ASP A 219 -16.00 18.84 14.32
C ASP A 219 -17.13 18.87 15.37
N LYS A 220 -16.76 19.00 16.62
CA LYS A 220 -17.77 19.22 17.66
C LYS A 220 -18.48 20.53 17.34
N LYS A 221 -19.78 20.46 17.12
CA LYS A 221 -20.61 21.67 17.05
C LYS A 221 -20.63 22.39 18.38
#